data_43cc9f0f73a93816c1a511d7b19c0017
#
_entry.id   43cc9f0f73a93816c1a511d7b19c0017
#
_cell.length_a   1.000
_cell.length_b   1.000
_cell.length_c   1.000
_cell.angle_alpha   90.00
_cell.angle_beta   90.00
_cell.angle_gamma   90.00
#
_symmetry.space_group_name_H-M   'P 1'
#
loop_
_entity.id
_entity.type
_entity.pdbx_description
1 polymer ?
#
loop_
_entity_poly.entity_id
_entity_poly.type
_entity_poly.pdbx_seq_one_letter_code
_entity_poly.pdbx_strand_id
1 'polypeptide(L)'
;NAGLSVRKTSIVRSEGKPGITLQQPQTADALAAGFLSGTQVKAVVAETQPDITTAEADQVATTVGRPALASPVTVKTGSSGSFDLTPAMIGAALSFEPAEGTLKATLDPDKLTTEAAKKIKGLGLKQPKNADITIAKGKPKIIASVDGIGLDAKAMATATLGVLEQSAGRSVTVEATVQKAAFSTADAQKLGVKKVTGSFTTYYPGTAYRVNNIGKAARLINGTFLKPGQTFSMNK
;
A
#
# COMPACT_ATOMS: atom_id res chain seq x y z
N ASN A 1 -5.75 19.30 16.77
CA ASN A 1 -6.74 18.23 16.80
C ASN A 1 -6.17 17.01 17.53
N ALA A 2 -7.01 16.24 18.19
CA ALA A 2 -6.67 14.90 18.65
C ALA A 2 -6.53 13.94 17.47
N GLY A 3 -5.82 12.84 17.68
CA GLY A 3 -5.61 11.84 16.65
C GLY A 3 -5.44 10.44 17.20
N LEU A 4 -5.59 9.43 16.33
CA LEU A 4 -5.33 8.04 16.63
C LEU A 4 -4.29 7.48 15.67
N SER A 5 -3.41 6.64 16.19
CA SER A 5 -2.44 5.89 15.42
C SER A 5 -2.42 4.43 15.88
N VAL A 6 -1.99 3.54 15.00
CA VAL A 6 -1.86 2.12 15.32
C VAL A 6 -0.39 1.77 15.52
N ARG A 7 -0.07 1.13 16.64
CA ARG A 7 1.25 0.53 16.90
C ARG A 7 1.08 -0.96 17.13
N LYS A 8 1.47 -1.76 16.15
CA LYS A 8 1.25 -3.22 16.14
C LYS A 8 -0.26 -3.55 16.26
N THR A 9 -0.72 -3.91 17.45
CA THR A 9 -2.12 -4.24 17.76
C THR A 9 -2.72 -3.32 18.82
N SER A 10 -2.13 -2.16 19.05
CA SER A 10 -2.59 -1.19 20.05
C SER A 10 -2.91 0.14 19.39
N ILE A 11 -3.99 0.76 19.86
CA ILE A 11 -4.35 2.13 19.48
C ILE A 11 -3.62 3.10 20.41
N VAL A 12 -2.91 4.05 19.80
CA VAL A 12 -2.21 5.14 20.50
C VAL A 12 -2.91 6.44 20.16
N ARG A 13 -3.33 7.18 21.17
CA ARG A 13 -3.99 8.48 21.07
C ARG A 13 -2.96 9.61 21.15
N SER A 14 -3.15 10.66 20.39
CA SER A 14 -2.59 11.99 20.62
C SER A 14 -3.67 12.94 21.11
N GLU A 15 -3.33 13.80 22.09
CA GLU A 15 -4.27 14.73 22.66
C GLU A 15 -4.54 15.93 21.74
N GLY A 16 -5.80 16.34 21.69
CA GLY A 16 -6.19 17.61 21.07
C GLY A 16 -5.83 18.77 22.02
N LYS A 17 -5.09 19.74 21.52
CA LYS A 17 -4.74 20.94 22.27
C LYS A 17 -5.52 22.12 21.75
N PRO A 18 -6.10 22.95 22.65
CA PRO A 18 -6.71 24.20 22.25
C PRO A 18 -5.70 25.08 21.52
N GLY A 19 -6.19 25.80 20.53
CA GLY A 19 -5.45 26.82 19.81
C GLY A 19 -5.76 28.21 20.38
N ILE A 20 -5.08 29.22 19.84
CA ILE A 20 -5.33 30.64 20.14
C ILE A 20 -5.68 31.33 18.83
N THR A 21 -6.82 31.97 18.78
CA THR A 21 -7.29 32.79 17.64
C THR A 21 -7.30 34.25 17.98
N LEU A 22 -6.72 35.07 17.11
CA LEU A 22 -6.73 36.52 17.25
C LEU A 22 -8.15 37.08 17.07
N GLN A 23 -8.63 37.81 18.06
CA GLN A 23 -9.88 38.56 17.96
C GLN A 23 -9.59 39.90 17.24
N GLN A 24 -9.75 39.88 15.90
CA GLN A 24 -9.37 41.00 15.05
C GLN A 24 -10.08 42.32 15.42
N PRO A 25 -11.43 42.38 15.60
CA PRO A 25 -12.10 43.60 15.97
C PRO A 25 -11.59 44.20 17.30
N GLN A 26 -11.53 43.36 18.34
CA GLN A 26 -11.09 43.81 19.68
C GLN A 26 -9.60 44.19 19.67
N THR A 27 -8.78 43.54 18.87
CA THR A 27 -7.37 43.92 18.72
C THR A 27 -7.22 45.24 17.95
N ALA A 28 -8.06 45.50 16.94
CA ALA A 28 -8.10 46.79 16.24
C ALA A 28 -8.53 47.94 17.16
N ASP A 29 -9.55 47.71 17.98
CA ASP A 29 -9.99 48.71 19.00
C ASP A 29 -8.88 48.98 20.02
N ALA A 30 -8.19 47.95 20.49
CA ALA A 30 -7.06 48.09 21.40
C ALA A 30 -5.88 48.85 20.76
N LEU A 31 -5.61 48.60 19.47
CA LEU A 31 -4.61 49.34 18.70
C LEU A 31 -5.00 50.83 18.54
N ALA A 32 -6.26 51.10 18.19
CA ALA A 32 -6.76 52.47 18.05
C ALA A 32 -6.67 53.24 19.38
N ALA A 33 -7.07 52.63 20.49
CA ALA A 33 -6.99 53.22 21.82
C ALA A 33 -5.54 53.44 22.29
N GLY A 34 -4.61 52.57 21.92
CA GLY A 34 -3.20 52.64 22.30
C GLY A 34 -2.32 53.49 21.38
N PHE A 35 -2.83 53.95 20.25
CA PHE A 35 -2.03 54.52 19.15
C PHE A 35 -1.16 55.71 19.53
N LEU A 36 -1.63 56.57 20.47
CA LEU A 36 -0.87 57.73 20.92
C LEU A 36 -0.35 57.62 22.36
N SER A 37 -0.62 56.52 23.05
CA SER A 37 -0.36 56.37 24.48
C SER A 37 0.71 55.37 24.85
N GLY A 38 1.20 54.55 23.91
CA GLY A 38 2.19 53.50 24.20
C GLY A 38 2.86 52.94 22.97
N THR A 39 3.98 52.24 23.19
CA THR A 39 4.74 51.54 22.14
C THR A 39 4.35 50.08 21.98
N GLN A 40 3.53 49.53 22.88
CA GLN A 40 3.10 48.13 22.86
C GLN A 40 1.60 48.02 23.14
N VAL A 41 0.90 47.32 22.28
CA VAL A 41 -0.51 46.97 22.46
C VAL A 41 -0.63 45.44 22.54
N LYS A 42 -1.32 44.95 23.57
CA LYS A 42 -1.58 43.55 23.74
C LYS A 42 -2.68 43.10 22.77
N ALA A 43 -2.38 42.12 21.90
CA ALA A 43 -3.39 41.50 21.06
C ALA A 43 -4.44 40.80 21.92
N VAL A 44 -5.72 40.98 21.57
CA VAL A 44 -6.82 40.26 22.21
C VAL A 44 -6.98 38.92 21.52
N VAL A 45 -6.82 37.85 22.27
CA VAL A 45 -6.91 36.46 21.77
C VAL A 45 -7.99 35.70 22.50
N ALA A 46 -8.62 34.77 21.83
CA ALA A 46 -9.55 33.80 22.40
C ALA A 46 -9.03 32.37 22.21
N GLU A 47 -9.32 31.53 23.16
CA GLU A 47 -9.04 30.10 23.05
C GLU A 47 -10.03 29.46 22.08
N THR A 48 -9.52 28.66 21.15
CA THR A 48 -10.31 27.92 20.16
C THR A 48 -10.12 26.42 20.40
N GLN A 49 -11.22 25.73 20.62
CA GLN A 49 -11.18 24.28 20.79
C GLN A 49 -10.79 23.58 19.46
N PRO A 50 -10.09 22.45 19.53
CA PRO A 50 -9.77 21.68 18.34
C PRO A 50 -11.06 21.11 17.73
N ASP A 51 -11.11 20.99 16.39
CA ASP A 51 -12.24 20.37 15.67
C ASP A 51 -12.48 18.92 16.08
N ILE A 52 -11.41 18.23 16.50
CA ILE A 52 -11.48 16.89 17.07
C ILE A 52 -10.89 16.95 18.46
N THR A 53 -11.75 16.74 19.43
CA THR A 53 -11.38 16.74 20.85
C THR A 53 -10.78 15.39 21.27
N THR A 54 -10.09 15.41 22.42
CA THR A 54 -9.55 14.17 23.00
C THR A 54 -10.67 13.16 23.33
N ALA A 55 -11.84 13.64 23.75
CA ALA A 55 -12.99 12.78 24.08
C ALA A 55 -13.56 12.08 22.83
N GLU A 56 -13.66 12.78 21.70
CA GLU A 56 -14.10 12.18 20.43
C GLU A 56 -13.09 11.15 19.91
N ALA A 57 -11.79 11.44 20.02
CA ALA A 57 -10.76 10.46 19.69
C ALA A 57 -10.84 9.21 20.59
N ASP A 58 -11.10 9.37 21.90
CA ASP A 58 -11.29 8.24 22.82
C ASP A 58 -12.54 7.42 22.48
N GLN A 59 -13.61 8.08 22.06
CA GLN A 59 -14.82 7.41 21.61
C GLN A 59 -14.52 6.54 20.39
N VAL A 60 -13.89 7.08 19.34
CA VAL A 60 -13.50 6.31 18.14
C VAL A 60 -12.53 5.19 18.48
N ALA A 61 -11.55 5.44 19.35
CA ALA A 61 -10.65 4.38 19.82
C ALA A 61 -11.40 3.22 20.49
N THR A 62 -12.47 3.50 21.21
CA THR A 62 -13.24 2.49 21.94
C THR A 62 -14.25 1.77 21.06
N THR A 63 -14.96 2.50 20.19
CA THR A 63 -16.03 1.95 19.35
C THR A 63 -15.52 1.28 18.07
N VAL A 64 -14.40 1.75 17.51
CA VAL A 64 -13.85 1.26 16.26
C VAL A 64 -12.44 0.68 16.44
N GLY A 65 -11.53 1.46 17.02
CA GLY A 65 -10.11 1.12 17.03
C GLY A 65 -9.79 -0.16 17.79
N ARG A 66 -10.22 -0.27 19.04
CA ARG A 66 -9.99 -1.47 19.86
C ARG A 66 -10.74 -2.69 19.32
N PRO A 67 -12.04 -2.61 18.98
CA PRO A 67 -12.72 -3.71 18.32
C PRO A 67 -12.01 -4.17 17.05
N ALA A 68 -11.55 -3.26 16.18
CA ALA A 68 -10.86 -3.60 14.94
C ALA A 68 -9.68 -4.55 15.15
N LEU A 69 -8.95 -4.40 16.24
CA LEU A 69 -7.74 -5.16 16.57
C LEU A 69 -7.97 -6.30 17.58
N ALA A 70 -9.22 -6.54 18.01
CA ALA A 70 -9.51 -7.52 19.05
C ALA A 70 -9.49 -8.97 18.55
N SER A 71 -9.89 -9.22 17.30
CA SER A 71 -10.00 -10.56 16.73
C SER A 71 -9.70 -10.58 15.25
N PRO A 72 -9.35 -11.73 14.66
CA PRO A 72 -9.12 -11.86 13.22
C PRO A 72 -10.41 -11.67 12.42
N VAL A 73 -10.25 -11.40 11.12
CA VAL A 73 -11.33 -11.40 10.13
C VAL A 73 -11.08 -12.54 9.15
N THR A 74 -12.05 -13.46 9.04
CA THR A 74 -11.98 -14.54 8.07
C THR A 74 -12.40 -14.07 6.69
N VAL A 75 -11.49 -14.11 5.73
CA VAL A 75 -11.76 -13.80 4.31
C VAL A 75 -12.05 -15.09 3.57
N LYS A 76 -13.27 -15.24 3.08
CA LYS A 76 -13.72 -16.35 2.22
C LYS A 76 -13.56 -15.95 0.76
N THR A 77 -12.99 -16.84 -0.06
CA THR A 77 -12.69 -16.56 -1.47
C THR A 77 -13.45 -17.48 -2.41
N GLY A 78 -14.74 -17.65 -2.17
CA GLY A 78 -15.60 -18.56 -2.92
C GLY A 78 -15.07 -20.00 -2.83
N SER A 79 -14.89 -20.65 -3.99
CA SER A 79 -14.36 -22.02 -4.09
C SER A 79 -12.85 -22.16 -3.81
N SER A 80 -12.13 -21.04 -3.70
CA SER A 80 -10.67 -21.04 -3.55
C SER A 80 -10.20 -21.15 -2.10
N GLY A 81 -11.13 -21.27 -1.13
CA GLY A 81 -10.83 -21.44 0.28
C GLY A 81 -11.01 -20.17 1.11
N SER A 82 -10.36 -20.12 2.26
CA SER A 82 -10.42 -18.97 3.17
C SER A 82 -9.10 -18.78 3.91
N PHE A 83 -8.90 -17.59 4.46
CA PHE A 83 -7.76 -17.28 5.32
C PHE A 83 -8.15 -16.20 6.33
N ASP A 84 -7.36 -16.09 7.40
CA ASP A 84 -7.60 -15.10 8.45
C ASP A 84 -6.64 -13.92 8.31
N LEU A 85 -7.19 -12.72 8.28
CA LEU A 85 -6.48 -11.48 8.52
C LEU A 85 -6.31 -11.33 10.03
N THR A 86 -5.09 -11.44 10.51
CA THR A 86 -4.81 -11.29 11.93
C THR A 86 -4.91 -9.83 12.38
N PRO A 87 -5.13 -9.55 13.68
CA PRO A 87 -5.10 -8.18 14.21
C PRO A 87 -3.84 -7.39 13.83
N ALA A 88 -2.69 -8.05 13.74
CA ALA A 88 -1.43 -7.42 13.34
C ALA A 88 -1.44 -6.97 11.86
N MET A 89 -1.98 -7.80 10.95
CA MET A 89 -2.14 -7.46 9.53
C MET A 89 -3.12 -6.31 9.34
N ILE A 90 -4.25 -6.35 10.07
CA ILE A 90 -5.23 -5.27 10.06
C ILE A 90 -4.60 -3.98 10.59
N GLY A 91 -3.90 -4.05 11.74
CA GLY A 91 -3.25 -2.91 12.36
C GLY A 91 -2.18 -2.24 11.50
N ALA A 92 -1.46 -3.01 10.67
CA ALA A 92 -0.46 -2.47 9.74
C ALA A 92 -1.10 -1.64 8.61
N ALA A 93 -2.35 -1.93 8.25
CA ALA A 93 -3.10 -1.26 7.20
C ALA A 93 -4.12 -0.22 7.71
N LEU A 94 -4.47 -0.27 9.00
CA LEU A 94 -5.47 0.59 9.61
C LEU A 94 -4.90 1.98 9.90
N SER A 95 -5.62 3.01 9.50
CA SER A 95 -5.35 4.41 9.84
C SER A 95 -6.64 5.14 10.20
N PHE A 96 -6.48 6.29 10.86
CA PHE A 96 -7.58 7.15 11.26
C PHE A 96 -7.32 8.54 10.69
N GLU A 97 -8.24 9.04 9.90
CA GLU A 97 -8.12 10.32 9.22
C GLU A 97 -9.21 11.29 9.69
N PRO A 98 -8.87 12.58 9.88
CA PRO A 98 -9.87 13.60 10.17
C PRO A 98 -10.90 13.69 9.03
N ALA A 99 -12.17 13.56 9.36
CA ALA A 99 -13.27 13.74 8.42
C ALA A 99 -14.50 14.29 9.17
N GLU A 100 -15.04 15.39 8.68
CA GLU A 100 -16.30 15.98 9.20
C GLU A 100 -16.34 16.16 10.72
N GLY A 101 -15.23 16.63 11.32
CA GLY A 101 -15.14 16.88 12.77
C GLY A 101 -14.94 15.62 13.62
N THR A 102 -14.71 14.46 13.02
CA THR A 102 -14.43 13.21 13.72
C THR A 102 -13.23 12.47 13.10
N LEU A 103 -12.87 11.32 13.65
CA LEU A 103 -11.86 10.42 13.08
C LEU A 103 -12.55 9.25 12.38
N LYS A 104 -12.28 9.11 11.08
CA LYS A 104 -12.78 8.00 10.27
C LYS A 104 -11.70 6.94 10.11
N ALA A 105 -12.03 5.69 10.39
CA ALA A 105 -11.15 4.55 10.15
C ALA A 105 -11.06 4.25 8.65
N THR A 106 -9.86 4.01 8.17
CA THR A 106 -9.57 3.59 6.79
C THR A 106 -8.61 2.40 6.78
N LEU A 107 -8.73 1.54 5.77
CA LEU A 107 -7.79 0.45 5.52
C LEU A 107 -7.10 0.68 4.19
N ASP A 108 -5.77 0.75 4.22
CA ASP A 108 -4.93 0.83 3.03
C ASP A 108 -4.94 -0.53 2.29
N PRO A 109 -5.50 -0.61 1.06
CA PRO A 109 -5.64 -1.87 0.34
C PRO A 109 -4.30 -2.54 0.01
N ASP A 110 -3.29 -1.74 -0.34
CA ASP A 110 -1.98 -2.25 -0.76
C ASP A 110 -1.20 -2.80 0.42
N LYS A 111 -1.22 -2.10 1.56
CA LYS A 111 -0.63 -2.59 2.81
C LYS A 111 -1.32 -3.86 3.28
N LEU A 112 -2.66 -3.88 3.30
CA LEU A 112 -3.41 -5.06 3.72
C LEU A 112 -3.07 -6.28 2.86
N THR A 113 -3.01 -6.12 1.55
CA THR A 113 -2.64 -7.18 0.61
C THR A 113 -1.19 -7.64 0.80
N THR A 114 -0.27 -6.70 1.04
CA THR A 114 1.14 -7.01 1.31
C THR A 114 1.30 -7.84 2.59
N GLU A 115 0.65 -7.45 3.66
CA GLU A 115 0.66 -8.19 4.93
C GLU A 115 0.01 -9.57 4.79
N ALA A 116 -1.08 -9.68 4.01
CA ALA A 116 -1.78 -10.93 3.75
C ALA A 116 -1.11 -11.82 2.67
N ALA A 117 -0.05 -11.36 1.99
CA ALA A 117 0.53 -12.01 0.82
C ALA A 117 0.85 -13.50 1.03
N LYS A 118 1.41 -13.87 2.19
CA LYS A 118 1.70 -15.27 2.53
C LYS A 118 0.44 -16.12 2.64
N LYS A 119 -0.63 -15.57 3.21
CA LYS A 119 -1.93 -16.25 3.35
C LYS A 119 -2.62 -16.41 2.00
N ILE A 120 -2.63 -15.33 1.19
CA ILE A 120 -3.17 -15.34 -0.18
C ILE A 120 -2.41 -16.35 -1.06
N LYS A 121 -1.08 -16.41 -0.95
CA LYS A 121 -0.27 -17.42 -1.65
C LYS A 121 -0.64 -18.86 -1.23
N GLY A 122 -0.99 -19.05 0.05
CA GLY A 122 -1.43 -20.35 0.59
C GLY A 122 -2.73 -20.86 -0.02
N LEU A 123 -3.56 -20.01 -0.63
CA LEU A 123 -4.76 -20.42 -1.36
C LEU A 123 -4.47 -21.15 -2.67
N GLY A 124 -3.21 -21.20 -3.12
CA GLY A 124 -2.83 -21.87 -4.37
C GLY A 124 -3.37 -21.21 -5.63
N LEU A 125 -3.78 -19.92 -5.56
CA LEU A 125 -4.28 -19.19 -6.72
C LEU A 125 -3.22 -19.11 -7.82
N LYS A 126 -3.66 -19.32 -9.05
CA LYS A 126 -2.79 -19.29 -10.22
C LYS A 126 -2.20 -17.89 -10.40
N GLN A 127 -0.89 -17.77 -10.26
CA GLN A 127 -0.22 -16.48 -10.45
C GLN A 127 -0.17 -16.09 -11.92
N PRO A 128 -0.35 -14.80 -12.26
CA PRO A 128 -0.18 -14.33 -13.62
C PRO A 128 1.28 -14.47 -14.06
N LYS A 129 1.48 -14.83 -15.31
CA LYS A 129 2.81 -14.89 -15.94
C LYS A 129 2.86 -13.92 -17.10
N ASN A 130 3.86 -13.06 -17.11
CA ASN A 130 4.09 -12.14 -18.21
C ASN A 130 4.48 -12.90 -19.49
N ALA A 131 4.14 -12.31 -20.64
CA ALA A 131 4.73 -12.72 -21.89
C ALA A 131 6.24 -12.50 -21.87
N ASP A 132 6.96 -13.31 -22.61
CA ASP A 132 8.40 -13.23 -22.74
C ASP A 132 8.81 -13.40 -24.21
N ILE A 133 10.02 -12.98 -24.55
CA ILE A 133 10.58 -13.15 -25.89
C ILE A 133 11.89 -13.93 -25.76
N THR A 134 11.92 -15.12 -26.33
CA THR A 134 13.11 -15.98 -26.34
C THR A 134 13.63 -16.18 -27.77
N ILE A 135 14.86 -16.62 -27.88
CA ILE A 135 15.44 -17.00 -29.18
C ILE A 135 15.39 -18.52 -29.30
N ALA A 136 14.59 -18.99 -30.22
CA ALA A 136 14.48 -20.41 -30.55
C ALA A 136 14.97 -20.67 -31.99
N LYS A 137 15.96 -21.56 -32.14
CA LYS A 137 16.56 -21.85 -33.45
C LYS A 137 16.99 -20.62 -34.24
N GLY A 138 17.61 -19.63 -33.54
CA GLY A 138 18.09 -18.42 -34.17
C GLY A 138 17.01 -17.38 -34.53
N LYS A 139 15.75 -17.60 -34.15
CA LYS A 139 14.62 -16.67 -34.39
C LYS A 139 13.94 -16.26 -33.11
N PRO A 140 13.48 -15.03 -32.98
CA PRO A 140 12.66 -14.60 -31.83
C PRO A 140 11.35 -15.40 -31.78
N LYS A 141 11.01 -15.89 -30.60
CA LYS A 141 9.74 -16.58 -30.32
C LYS A 141 9.10 -15.96 -29.10
N ILE A 142 7.83 -15.55 -29.22
CA ILE A 142 7.05 -15.06 -28.09
C ILE A 142 6.56 -16.25 -27.27
N ILE A 143 6.81 -16.20 -25.96
CA ILE A 143 6.17 -17.03 -24.95
C ILE A 143 4.92 -16.28 -24.49
N ALA A 144 3.76 -16.91 -24.64
CA ALA A 144 2.48 -16.28 -24.30
C ALA A 144 2.37 -15.97 -22.81
N SER A 145 1.77 -14.84 -22.50
CA SER A 145 1.34 -14.52 -21.14
C SER A 145 0.24 -15.45 -20.67
N VAL A 146 0.15 -15.64 -19.37
CA VAL A 146 -0.93 -16.43 -18.76
C VAL A 146 -1.56 -15.56 -17.70
N ASP A 147 -2.86 -15.31 -17.79
CA ASP A 147 -3.60 -14.64 -16.75
C ASP A 147 -3.70 -15.50 -15.49
N GLY A 148 -3.62 -14.85 -14.36
CA GLY A 148 -3.75 -15.45 -13.05
C GLY A 148 -5.15 -15.29 -12.48
N ILE A 149 -5.28 -15.68 -11.22
CA ILE A 149 -6.44 -15.44 -10.38
C ILE A 149 -5.91 -14.73 -9.11
N GLY A 150 -6.54 -13.66 -8.73
CA GLY A 150 -6.16 -12.87 -7.56
C GLY A 150 -7.37 -12.30 -6.83
N LEU A 151 -7.13 -11.69 -5.69
CA LEU A 151 -8.14 -10.97 -4.94
C LEU A 151 -8.04 -9.47 -5.24
N ASP A 152 -9.18 -8.81 -5.37
CA ASP A 152 -9.21 -7.36 -5.48
C ASP A 152 -8.86 -6.73 -4.13
N ALA A 153 -7.78 -5.97 -4.08
CA ALA A 153 -7.26 -5.34 -2.87
C ALA A 153 -8.26 -4.35 -2.26
N LYS A 154 -8.93 -3.55 -3.10
CA LYS A 154 -9.92 -2.57 -2.65
C LYS A 154 -11.17 -3.25 -2.12
N ALA A 155 -11.69 -4.26 -2.84
CA ALA A 155 -12.83 -5.04 -2.38
C ALA A 155 -12.55 -5.71 -1.04
N MET A 156 -11.35 -6.29 -0.86
CA MET A 156 -10.93 -6.89 0.39
C MET A 156 -10.84 -5.88 1.54
N ALA A 157 -10.22 -4.71 1.31
CA ALA A 157 -10.12 -3.66 2.32
C ALA A 157 -11.50 -3.11 2.70
N THR A 158 -12.36 -2.82 1.72
CA THR A 158 -13.71 -2.30 1.96
C THR A 158 -14.58 -3.29 2.73
N ALA A 159 -14.59 -4.56 2.30
CA ALA A 159 -15.35 -5.61 2.98
C ALA A 159 -14.84 -5.83 4.42
N THR A 160 -13.51 -5.86 4.60
CA THR A 160 -12.90 -6.00 5.92
C THR A 160 -13.28 -4.83 6.83
N LEU A 161 -13.17 -3.59 6.34
CA LEU A 161 -13.52 -2.39 7.11
C LEU A 161 -14.96 -2.44 7.62
N GLY A 162 -15.91 -2.92 6.80
CA GLY A 162 -17.33 -3.02 7.17
C GLY A 162 -17.64 -3.98 8.31
N VAL A 163 -16.71 -4.86 8.71
CA VAL A 163 -16.92 -5.82 9.81
C VAL A 163 -16.03 -5.55 11.03
N LEU A 164 -15.19 -4.51 10.99
CA LEU A 164 -14.23 -4.25 12.08
C LEU A 164 -14.89 -3.87 13.42
N GLU A 165 -16.07 -3.28 13.38
CA GLU A 165 -16.82 -2.90 14.58
C GLU A 165 -17.55 -4.08 15.23
N GLN A 166 -17.68 -5.20 14.52
CA GLN A 166 -18.33 -6.39 15.08
C GLN A 166 -17.44 -7.07 16.12
N SER A 167 -18.02 -7.48 17.23
CA SER A 167 -17.29 -8.13 18.32
C SER A 167 -16.97 -9.61 18.06
N ALA A 168 -17.78 -10.29 17.22
CA ALA A 168 -17.63 -11.70 16.91
C ALA A 168 -18.14 -12.03 15.50
N GLY A 169 -17.78 -13.20 14.97
CA GLY A 169 -18.29 -13.72 13.70
C GLY A 169 -17.78 -12.94 12.48
N ARG A 170 -16.64 -12.26 12.57
CA ARG A 170 -16.08 -11.44 11.49
C ARG A 170 -15.69 -12.29 10.30
N SER A 171 -16.54 -12.28 9.30
CA SER A 171 -16.33 -13.02 8.06
C SER A 171 -16.78 -12.17 6.88
N VAL A 172 -15.93 -12.10 5.85
CA VAL A 172 -16.22 -11.39 4.60
C VAL A 172 -16.00 -12.32 3.43
N THR A 173 -16.75 -12.11 2.35
CA THR A 173 -16.55 -12.83 1.10
C THR A 173 -15.93 -11.88 0.08
N VAL A 174 -14.81 -12.28 -0.51
CA VAL A 174 -14.12 -11.55 -1.58
C VAL A 174 -13.90 -12.54 -2.72
N GLU A 175 -14.63 -12.32 -3.82
CA GLU A 175 -14.52 -13.21 -4.97
C GLU A 175 -13.14 -13.09 -5.62
N ALA A 176 -12.59 -14.24 -5.98
CA ALA A 176 -11.35 -14.31 -6.75
C ALA A 176 -11.63 -13.93 -8.20
N THR A 177 -10.89 -12.97 -8.72
CA THR A 177 -11.06 -12.41 -10.06
C THR A 177 -9.85 -12.72 -10.95
N VAL A 178 -10.05 -12.61 -12.27
CA VAL A 178 -8.95 -12.77 -13.23
C VAL A 178 -7.98 -11.60 -13.07
N GLN A 179 -6.74 -11.94 -12.75
CA GLN A 179 -5.62 -10.99 -12.68
C GLN A 179 -4.82 -11.08 -13.98
N LYS A 180 -4.90 -10.04 -14.79
CA LYS A 180 -4.16 -9.99 -16.06
C LYS A 180 -2.65 -9.91 -15.82
N ALA A 181 -1.90 -10.54 -16.73
CA ALA A 181 -0.46 -10.39 -16.77
C ALA A 181 -0.08 -8.92 -17.02
N ALA A 182 0.90 -8.38 -16.28
CA ALA A 182 1.37 -7.00 -16.41
C ALA A 182 2.00 -6.69 -17.79
N PHE A 183 2.44 -7.73 -18.50
CA PHE A 183 2.93 -7.66 -19.87
C PHE A 183 2.27 -8.80 -20.67
N SER A 184 1.31 -8.43 -21.51
CA SER A 184 0.50 -9.40 -22.26
C SER A 184 1.20 -9.91 -23.52
N THR A 185 0.70 -11.00 -24.07
CA THR A 185 1.11 -11.50 -25.39
C THR A 185 0.94 -10.43 -26.48
N ALA A 186 -0.14 -9.66 -26.41
CA ALA A 186 -0.38 -8.57 -27.35
C ALA A 186 0.67 -7.44 -27.24
N ASP A 187 1.12 -7.14 -26.01
CA ASP A 187 2.19 -6.17 -25.79
C ASP A 187 3.52 -6.67 -26.35
N ALA A 188 3.83 -7.95 -26.18
CA ALA A 188 5.01 -8.56 -26.76
C ALA A 188 4.97 -8.54 -28.30
N GLN A 189 3.81 -8.76 -28.91
CA GLN A 189 3.61 -8.69 -30.35
C GLN A 189 3.79 -7.25 -30.89
N LYS A 190 3.28 -6.24 -30.18
CA LYS A 190 3.44 -4.82 -30.54
C LYS A 190 4.88 -4.35 -30.59
N LEU A 191 5.81 -5.01 -29.86
CA LEU A 191 7.24 -4.68 -29.93
C LEU A 191 7.87 -5.03 -31.29
N GLY A 192 7.22 -5.84 -32.10
CA GLY A 192 7.65 -6.12 -33.48
C GLY A 192 9.02 -6.76 -33.59
N VAL A 193 9.47 -7.54 -32.59
CA VAL A 193 10.79 -8.21 -32.61
C VAL A 193 10.80 -9.28 -33.69
N LYS A 194 11.52 -9.05 -34.79
CA LYS A 194 11.49 -9.91 -35.98
C LYS A 194 12.78 -10.71 -36.20
N LYS A 195 13.92 -10.21 -35.70
CA LYS A 195 15.23 -10.83 -35.96
C LYS A 195 16.22 -10.61 -34.81
N VAL A 196 17.19 -11.47 -34.69
CA VAL A 196 18.39 -11.28 -33.88
C VAL A 196 19.27 -10.23 -34.57
N THR A 197 19.58 -9.14 -33.87
CA THR A 197 20.36 -8.02 -34.43
C THR A 197 21.86 -8.16 -34.20
N GLY A 198 22.28 -8.98 -33.25
CA GLY A 198 23.69 -9.21 -32.95
C GLY A 198 23.91 -10.54 -32.22
N SER A 199 25.06 -11.14 -32.46
CA SER A 199 25.57 -12.30 -31.73
C SER A 199 27.07 -12.13 -31.58
N PHE A 200 27.60 -12.40 -30.40
CA PHE A 200 29.02 -12.28 -30.12
C PHE A 200 29.51 -13.44 -29.27
N THR A 201 30.71 -13.95 -29.57
CA THR A 201 31.33 -15.04 -28.82
C THR A 201 32.66 -14.58 -28.25
N THR A 202 32.87 -14.79 -26.96
CA THR A 202 34.14 -14.50 -26.28
C THR A 202 34.79 -15.79 -25.79
N TYR A 203 36.12 -15.80 -25.80
CA TYR A 203 36.92 -16.92 -25.28
C TYR A 203 37.66 -16.45 -24.02
N TYR A 204 37.74 -17.32 -23.03
CA TYR A 204 38.45 -17.04 -21.78
C TYR A 204 39.20 -18.28 -21.30
N PRO A 205 40.33 -18.13 -20.55
CA PRO A 205 41.03 -19.25 -19.96
C PRO A 205 40.15 -20.02 -18.98
N GLY A 206 40.06 -21.35 -19.13
CA GLY A 206 39.14 -22.24 -18.43
C GLY A 206 39.53 -22.58 -17.00
N THR A 207 39.81 -21.60 -16.13
CA THR A 207 39.98 -21.87 -14.70
C THR A 207 38.62 -22.07 -14.01
N ALA A 208 38.54 -23.03 -13.09
CA ALA A 208 37.28 -23.43 -12.45
C ALA A 208 36.45 -22.26 -11.87
N TYR A 209 37.09 -21.35 -11.15
CA TYR A 209 36.42 -20.18 -10.59
C TYR A 209 35.87 -19.23 -11.65
N ARG A 210 36.61 -19.05 -12.77
CA ARG A 210 36.20 -18.19 -13.88
C ARG A 210 35.03 -18.77 -14.65
N VAL A 211 35.05 -20.07 -14.93
CA VAL A 211 33.94 -20.80 -15.55
C VAL A 211 32.68 -20.69 -14.71
N ASN A 212 32.81 -20.88 -13.38
CA ASN A 212 31.69 -20.76 -12.45
C ASN A 212 31.12 -19.32 -12.42
N ASN A 213 31.96 -18.31 -12.29
CA ASN A 213 31.51 -16.92 -12.19
C ASN A 213 30.87 -16.40 -13.48
N ILE A 214 31.49 -16.67 -14.63
CA ILE A 214 30.92 -16.30 -15.94
C ILE A 214 29.63 -17.05 -16.19
N GLY A 215 29.60 -18.36 -15.91
CA GLY A 215 28.40 -19.17 -16.04
C GLY A 215 27.26 -18.70 -15.13
N LYS A 216 27.55 -18.25 -13.90
CA LYS A 216 26.57 -17.66 -13.00
C LYS A 216 26.05 -16.32 -13.55
N ALA A 217 26.92 -15.43 -13.97
CA ALA A 217 26.54 -14.15 -14.58
C ALA A 217 25.68 -14.35 -15.84
N ALA A 218 26.11 -15.25 -16.74
CA ALA A 218 25.37 -15.57 -17.94
C ALA A 218 23.97 -16.12 -17.65
N ARG A 219 23.82 -16.98 -16.63
CA ARG A 219 22.50 -17.46 -16.21
C ARG A 219 21.60 -16.39 -15.66
N LEU A 220 22.16 -15.41 -14.92
CA LEU A 220 21.39 -14.28 -14.36
C LEU A 220 20.93 -13.30 -15.45
N ILE A 221 21.73 -13.10 -16.48
CA ILE A 221 21.43 -12.17 -17.59
C ILE A 221 20.56 -12.84 -18.65
N ASN A 222 20.70 -14.15 -18.83
CA ASN A 222 19.98 -14.88 -19.89
C ASN A 222 18.46 -14.75 -19.73
N GLY A 223 17.79 -14.39 -20.83
CA GLY A 223 16.35 -14.15 -20.85
C GLY A 223 15.92 -12.78 -20.29
N THR A 224 16.88 -11.89 -19.95
CA THR A 224 16.52 -10.52 -19.55
C THR A 224 15.90 -9.79 -20.71
N PHE A 225 14.67 -9.31 -20.50
CA PHE A 225 13.94 -8.50 -21.46
C PHE A 225 13.84 -7.05 -20.96
N LEU A 226 14.24 -6.12 -21.81
CA LEU A 226 14.15 -4.68 -21.57
C LEU A 226 13.14 -4.05 -22.51
N LYS A 227 12.16 -3.34 -21.96
CA LYS A 227 11.26 -2.50 -22.74
C LYS A 227 11.98 -1.20 -23.15
N PRO A 228 11.53 -0.52 -24.21
CA PRO A 228 12.05 0.81 -24.53
C PRO A 228 12.04 1.73 -23.33
N GLY A 229 13.15 2.42 -23.06
CA GLY A 229 13.32 3.32 -21.93
C GLY A 229 13.69 2.67 -20.59
N GLN A 230 13.76 1.33 -20.50
CA GLN A 230 14.21 0.64 -19.28
C GLN A 230 15.74 0.56 -19.22
N THR A 231 16.27 0.65 -18.01
CA THR A 231 17.70 0.51 -17.71
C THR A 231 18.00 -0.87 -17.19
N PHE A 232 19.02 -1.52 -17.73
CA PHE A 232 19.58 -2.75 -17.19
C PHE A 232 20.59 -2.43 -16.08
N SER A 233 20.45 -3.07 -14.93
CA SER A 233 21.41 -2.96 -13.82
C SER A 233 21.87 -4.35 -13.38
N MET A 234 23.17 -4.57 -13.35
CA MET A 234 23.76 -5.81 -12.83
C MET A 234 23.84 -5.84 -11.30
N ASN A 235 23.58 -4.70 -10.64
CA ASN A 235 23.74 -4.52 -9.18
C ASN A 235 22.41 -4.49 -8.42
N LYS A 236 21.33 -4.94 -9.04
CA LYS A 236 20.02 -5.04 -8.40
C LYS A 236 19.62 -6.48 -8.16
#